data_c522c772ae984b74b6e89f758550ca1c
#
_entry.id   c522c772ae984b74b6e89f758550ca1c
#
_cell.length_a   1.000
_cell.length_b   1.000
_cell.length_c   1.000
_cell.angle_alpha   90.00
_cell.angle_beta   90.00
_cell.angle_gamma   90.00
#
_symmetry.space_group_name_H-M   'P 1'
#
loop_
_entity.id
_entity.type
_entity.pdbx_description
1 polymer ?
#
loop_
_entity_poly.entity_id
_entity_poly.type
_entity_poly.pdbx_seq_one_letter_code
_entity_poly.pdbx_strand_id
1 'polypeptide(L)'
;HSAEILVLAARDQDTQGDEGISLFVVPANTPGISREWLPTMDQTRRQGQLQLDNLVLNSDAVMSDAGQAWLQLEKILDLGRIAVAAEQLGGSQQCLDSTLAYISERVQFGRSIASYQSVKHKCADMMVKVEAARSAVYYAACVGDQFLNQTTDVAGLAEAASIAKSYSSDGFFHNAGVGIQLHGGVGITAEYDIQLYFKRAKSTETFLGAADYHRERLATLLLDTQVAL
;
A
#
# COMPACT_ATOMS: atom_id res chain seq x y z
N HIS A 1 -10.55 -6.23 13.06
CA HIS A 1 -11.51 -6.59 14.10
C HIS A 1 -11.44 -8.06 14.49
N SER A 2 -10.83 -8.93 13.68
CA SER A 2 -10.70 -10.39 13.91
C SER A 2 -9.31 -10.83 14.39
N ALA A 3 -8.38 -9.91 14.61
CA ALA A 3 -7.06 -10.23 15.13
C ALA A 3 -7.14 -10.76 16.57
N GLU A 4 -6.33 -11.75 16.90
CA GLU A 4 -6.19 -12.29 18.25
C GLU A 4 -5.04 -11.63 19.02
N ILE A 5 -4.04 -11.14 18.28
CA ILE A 5 -2.88 -10.42 18.80
C ILE A 5 -2.81 -9.06 18.12
N LEU A 6 -2.50 -8.04 18.88
CA LEU A 6 -2.32 -6.67 18.41
C LEU A 6 -0.90 -6.21 18.68
N VAL A 7 -0.32 -5.51 17.73
CA VAL A 7 0.88 -4.71 17.94
C VAL A 7 0.44 -3.25 18.02
N LEU A 8 0.67 -2.63 19.17
CA LEU A 8 0.28 -1.25 19.42
C LEU A 8 1.52 -0.37 19.47
N ALA A 9 1.47 0.77 18.79
CA ALA A 9 2.44 1.84 18.95
C ALA A 9 1.81 2.93 19.85
N ALA A 10 2.51 3.31 20.88
CA ALA A 10 2.09 4.39 21.77
C ALA A 10 3.24 5.37 21.95
N ARG A 11 2.86 6.62 22.24
CA ARG A 11 3.79 7.73 22.45
C ARG A 11 3.77 8.16 23.91
N ASP A 12 4.95 8.42 24.45
CA ASP A 12 5.08 9.02 25.78
C ASP A 12 4.50 10.44 25.76
N GLN A 13 3.89 10.82 26.89
CA GLN A 13 3.32 12.16 27.03
C GLN A 13 4.41 13.22 26.80
N ASP A 14 4.04 14.35 26.20
CA ASP A 14 4.90 15.51 25.94
C ASP A 14 6.07 15.28 24.96
N THR A 15 6.11 14.13 24.22
CA THR A 15 7.08 13.90 23.13
C THR A 15 6.46 14.19 21.77
N GLN A 16 7.31 14.48 20.75
CA GLN A 16 6.91 14.81 19.39
C GLN A 16 7.81 14.10 18.34
N GLY A 17 7.38 14.11 17.09
CA GLY A 17 8.15 13.54 15.99
C GLY A 17 8.38 12.05 16.14
N ASP A 18 9.62 11.64 16.16
CA ASP A 18 10.11 10.26 16.31
C ASP A 18 10.46 9.87 17.77
N GLU A 19 10.36 10.82 18.71
CA GLU A 19 10.65 10.59 20.11
C GLU A 19 9.50 9.91 20.86
N GLY A 20 9.82 9.15 21.90
CA GLY A 20 8.88 8.60 22.87
C GLY A 20 7.97 7.49 22.32
N ILE A 21 8.30 6.86 21.19
CA ILE A 21 7.52 5.77 20.64
C ILE A 21 7.93 4.44 21.25
N SER A 22 6.95 3.72 21.79
CA SER A 22 7.10 2.35 22.30
C SER A 22 6.17 1.40 21.55
N LEU A 23 6.59 0.14 21.39
CA LEU A 23 5.78 -0.93 20.78
C LEU A 23 5.40 -1.96 21.84
N PHE A 24 4.15 -2.43 21.74
CA PHE A 24 3.57 -3.39 22.66
C PHE A 24 2.90 -4.52 21.89
N VAL A 25 3.08 -5.76 22.35
CA VAL A 25 2.30 -6.93 21.88
C VAL A 25 1.26 -7.26 22.95
N VAL A 26 0.00 -7.27 22.54
CA VAL A 26 -1.09 -7.53 23.49
C VAL A 26 -2.12 -8.48 22.88
N PRO A 27 -2.70 -9.39 23.69
CA PRO A 27 -3.89 -10.13 23.29
C PRO A 27 -5.04 -9.17 23.03
N ALA A 28 -5.78 -9.40 21.96
CA ALA A 28 -6.84 -8.47 21.53
C ALA A 28 -8.07 -8.46 22.47
N ASN A 29 -8.13 -9.38 23.44
CA ASN A 29 -9.15 -9.45 24.49
C ASN A 29 -8.69 -8.84 25.83
N THR A 30 -7.56 -8.14 25.85
CA THR A 30 -7.06 -7.47 27.05
C THR A 30 -8.07 -6.43 27.55
N PRO A 31 -8.39 -6.40 28.86
CA PRO A 31 -9.28 -5.38 29.43
C PRO A 31 -8.79 -3.97 29.11
N GLY A 32 -9.71 -3.08 28.72
CA GLY A 32 -9.39 -1.74 28.25
C GLY A 32 -9.27 -1.60 26.75
N ILE A 33 -9.38 -2.72 25.97
CA ILE A 33 -9.41 -2.69 24.50
C ILE A 33 -10.83 -2.95 24.02
N SER A 34 -11.38 -2.02 23.25
CA SER A 34 -12.59 -2.22 22.48
C SER A 34 -12.32 -2.13 20.98
N ARG A 35 -13.08 -2.88 20.18
CA ARG A 35 -12.87 -3.01 18.74
C ARG A 35 -14.18 -2.84 18.00
N GLU A 36 -14.17 -2.01 17.00
CA GLU A 36 -15.32 -1.81 16.11
C GLU A 36 -14.93 -2.06 14.65
N TRP A 37 -15.80 -2.72 13.91
CA TRP A 37 -15.62 -2.88 12.46
C TRP A 37 -15.95 -1.57 11.74
N LEU A 38 -15.09 -1.19 10.79
CA LEU A 38 -15.30 -0.02 9.96
C LEU A 38 -15.89 -0.41 8.60
N PRO A 39 -17.06 0.14 8.21
CA PRO A 39 -17.64 -0.08 6.89
C PRO A 39 -16.91 0.76 5.85
N THR A 40 -15.76 0.27 5.39
CA THR A 40 -14.95 0.94 4.36
C THR A 40 -15.45 0.64 2.95
N MET A 41 -15.06 1.46 1.97
CA MET A 41 -15.41 1.25 0.57
C MET A 41 -14.88 -0.07 0.02
N ASP A 42 -13.66 -0.48 0.40
CA ASP A 42 -13.08 -1.77 0.08
C ASP A 42 -13.44 -2.79 1.17
N GLN A 43 -14.51 -3.54 0.96
CA GLN A 43 -14.93 -4.59 1.88
C GLN A 43 -14.11 -5.87 1.76
N THR A 44 -13.25 -5.99 0.76
CA THR A 44 -12.37 -7.14 0.57
C THR A 44 -11.15 -7.09 1.53
N ARG A 45 -10.85 -5.90 2.10
CA ARG A 45 -9.89 -5.71 3.21
C ARG A 45 -10.62 -5.10 4.40
N ARG A 46 -10.95 -5.95 5.36
CA ARG A 46 -11.66 -5.52 6.57
C ARG A 46 -10.74 -4.68 7.45
N GLN A 47 -11.23 -3.52 7.88
CA GLN A 47 -10.56 -2.63 8.81
C GLN A 47 -11.38 -2.52 10.10
N GLY A 48 -10.71 -2.18 11.19
CA GLY A 48 -11.34 -1.96 12.49
C GLY A 48 -10.73 -0.76 13.19
N GLN A 49 -11.52 -0.11 13.99
CA GLN A 49 -11.07 0.88 14.94
C GLN A 49 -10.78 0.22 16.29
N LEU A 50 -9.69 0.64 16.92
CA LEU A 50 -9.35 0.27 18.28
C LEU A 50 -9.57 1.48 19.18
N GLN A 51 -10.21 1.26 20.32
CA GLN A 51 -10.27 2.23 21.41
C GLN A 51 -9.56 1.63 22.62
N LEU A 52 -8.64 2.41 23.19
CA LEU A 52 -7.85 2.03 24.36
C LEU A 52 -8.29 2.95 25.50
N ASP A 53 -8.91 2.36 26.54
CA ASP A 53 -9.39 3.09 27.70
C ASP A 53 -8.73 2.54 28.97
N ASN A 54 -7.89 3.36 29.58
CA ASN A 54 -7.13 3.01 30.79
C ASN A 54 -6.43 1.63 30.68
N LEU A 55 -5.89 1.31 29.48
CA LEU A 55 -5.20 0.06 29.24
C LEU A 55 -3.92 -0.01 30.08
N VAL A 56 -3.87 -0.97 30.99
CA VAL A 56 -2.69 -1.24 31.81
C VAL A 56 -2.03 -2.52 31.30
N LEU A 57 -0.76 -2.41 30.95
CA LEU A 57 0.04 -3.52 30.42
C LEU A 57 1.18 -3.87 31.39
N ASN A 58 1.51 -5.14 31.46
CA ASN A 58 2.70 -5.61 32.17
C ASN A 58 3.95 -5.31 31.35
N SER A 59 5.11 -5.32 31.98
CA SER A 59 6.40 -5.08 31.33
C SER A 59 6.77 -6.11 30.26
N ASP A 60 6.22 -7.30 30.30
CA ASP A 60 6.41 -8.37 29.32
C ASP A 60 5.68 -8.11 27.99
N ALA A 61 4.75 -7.18 27.95
CA ALA A 61 4.09 -6.73 26.73
C ALA A 61 4.97 -5.80 25.86
N VAL A 62 6.02 -5.22 26.43
CA VAL A 62 6.90 -4.27 25.73
C VAL A 62 7.81 -5.01 24.75
N MET A 63 7.80 -4.61 23.49
CA MET A 63 8.62 -5.21 22.41
C MET A 63 9.96 -4.51 22.20
N SER A 64 10.14 -3.31 22.74
CA SER A 64 11.32 -2.48 22.50
C SER A 64 11.73 -1.75 23.77
N ASP A 65 12.91 -1.13 23.77
CA ASP A 65 13.24 -0.16 24.81
C ASP A 65 12.20 0.96 24.80
N ALA A 66 11.74 1.34 25.99
CA ALA A 66 10.68 2.34 26.13
C ALA A 66 11.09 3.68 25.49
N GLY A 67 10.21 4.23 24.69
CA GLY A 67 10.42 5.49 23.97
C GLY A 67 11.42 5.44 22.80
N GLN A 68 12.00 4.27 22.48
CA GLN A 68 13.07 4.12 21.48
C GLN A 68 12.67 3.27 20.27
N ALA A 69 11.38 3.00 20.06
CA ALA A 69 10.93 2.07 19.04
C ALA A 69 10.80 2.67 17.64
N TRP A 70 10.96 3.99 17.45
CA TRP A 70 10.68 4.63 16.16
C TRP A 70 11.45 4.01 15.00
N LEU A 71 12.76 3.84 15.16
CA LEU A 71 13.61 3.30 14.09
C LEU A 71 13.20 1.87 13.68
N GLN A 72 12.82 1.03 14.66
CA GLN A 72 12.34 -0.32 14.39
C GLN A 72 10.97 -0.30 13.70
N LEU A 73 10.07 0.58 14.15
CA LEU A 73 8.77 0.76 13.55
C LEU A 73 8.89 1.23 12.10
N GLU A 74 9.76 2.19 11.81
CA GLU A 74 9.97 2.70 10.46
C GLU A 74 10.45 1.61 9.49
N LYS A 75 11.40 0.75 9.93
CA LYS A 75 11.84 -0.42 9.15
C LYS A 75 10.70 -1.39 8.85
N ILE A 76 9.87 -1.69 9.83
CA ILE A 76 8.68 -2.55 9.65
C ILE A 76 7.71 -1.92 8.65
N LEU A 77 7.49 -0.61 8.75
CA LEU A 77 6.62 0.13 7.82
C LEU A 77 7.19 0.12 6.39
N ASP A 78 8.51 0.23 6.21
CA ASP A 78 9.13 0.18 4.89
C ASP A 78 9.00 -1.21 4.25
N LEU A 79 9.23 -2.29 4.99
CA LEU A 79 8.93 -3.64 4.51
C LEU A 79 7.44 -3.81 4.18
N GLY A 80 6.55 -3.25 5.01
CA GLY A 80 5.11 -3.20 4.76
C GLY A 80 4.76 -2.44 3.48
N ARG A 81 5.42 -1.32 3.19
CA ARG A 81 5.26 -0.53 1.95
C ARG A 81 5.63 -1.34 0.71
N ILE A 82 6.73 -2.11 0.78
CA ILE A 82 7.14 -3.02 -0.31
C ILE A 82 6.07 -4.10 -0.54
N ALA A 83 5.56 -4.72 0.52
CA ALA A 83 4.50 -5.72 0.42
C ALA A 83 3.20 -5.15 -0.19
N VAL A 84 2.79 -3.94 0.22
CA VAL A 84 1.63 -3.26 -0.36
C VAL A 84 1.88 -2.89 -1.83
N ALA A 85 3.08 -2.44 -2.18
CA ALA A 85 3.44 -2.16 -3.57
C ALA A 85 3.37 -3.41 -4.46
N ALA A 86 3.78 -4.57 -3.95
CA ALA A 86 3.64 -5.85 -4.65
C ALA A 86 2.17 -6.25 -4.86
N GLU A 87 1.31 -6.05 -3.86
CA GLU A 87 -0.14 -6.23 -4.00
C GLU A 87 -0.72 -5.30 -5.08
N GLN A 88 -0.34 -4.02 -5.05
CA GLN A 88 -0.79 -3.02 -6.02
C GLN A 88 -0.33 -3.36 -7.44
N LEU A 89 0.88 -3.86 -7.63
CA LEU A 89 1.36 -4.37 -8.91
C LEU A 89 0.49 -5.52 -9.41
N GLY A 90 0.20 -6.51 -8.56
CA GLY A 90 -0.67 -7.64 -8.92
C GLY A 90 -2.08 -7.20 -9.31
N GLY A 91 -2.67 -6.28 -8.55
CA GLY A 91 -3.97 -5.68 -8.87
C GLY A 91 -3.96 -4.88 -10.18
N SER A 92 -2.90 -4.12 -10.42
CA SER A 92 -2.71 -3.35 -11.66
C SER A 92 -2.60 -4.26 -12.89
N GLN A 93 -1.84 -5.35 -12.80
CA GLN A 93 -1.74 -6.37 -13.84
C GLN A 93 -3.10 -7.01 -14.11
N GLN A 94 -3.81 -7.42 -13.07
CA GLN A 94 -5.13 -8.04 -13.24
C GLN A 94 -6.15 -7.09 -13.88
N CYS A 95 -6.09 -5.79 -13.57
CA CYS A 95 -6.93 -4.79 -14.25
C CYS A 95 -6.64 -4.76 -15.77
N LEU A 96 -5.36 -4.81 -16.16
CA LEU A 96 -4.97 -4.87 -17.56
C LEU A 96 -5.50 -6.15 -18.24
N ASP A 97 -5.25 -7.31 -17.63
CA ASP A 97 -5.63 -8.61 -18.19
C ASP A 97 -7.15 -8.75 -18.37
N SER A 98 -7.92 -8.39 -17.34
CA SER A 98 -9.39 -8.41 -17.39
C SER A 98 -9.93 -7.43 -18.43
N THR A 99 -9.29 -6.25 -18.55
CA THR A 99 -9.69 -5.26 -19.55
C THR A 99 -9.41 -5.75 -20.96
N LEU A 100 -8.23 -6.35 -21.21
CA LEU A 100 -7.88 -6.91 -22.52
C LEU A 100 -8.83 -8.03 -22.93
N ALA A 101 -9.18 -8.93 -22.02
CA ALA A 101 -10.17 -9.98 -22.27
C ALA A 101 -11.51 -9.38 -22.67
N TYR A 102 -12.06 -8.47 -21.87
CA TYR A 102 -13.34 -7.85 -22.12
C TYR A 102 -13.41 -7.11 -23.46
N ILE A 103 -12.45 -6.24 -23.76
CA ILE A 103 -12.47 -5.43 -25.00
C ILE A 103 -12.29 -6.26 -26.26
N SER A 104 -11.67 -7.44 -26.16
CA SER A 104 -11.47 -8.37 -27.27
C SER A 104 -12.79 -9.04 -27.68
N GLU A 105 -13.63 -9.35 -26.72
CA GLU A 105 -14.94 -9.98 -26.94
C GLU A 105 -16.06 -8.98 -27.22
N ARG A 106 -16.00 -7.79 -26.61
CA ARG A 106 -17.06 -6.78 -26.73
C ARG A 106 -17.12 -6.17 -28.11
N VAL A 107 -18.27 -6.31 -28.79
CA VAL A 107 -18.54 -5.73 -30.10
C VAL A 107 -19.37 -4.48 -29.98
N GLN A 108 -18.95 -3.39 -30.61
CA GLN A 108 -19.72 -2.15 -30.83
C GLN A 108 -19.39 -1.57 -32.20
N PHE A 109 -20.38 -0.98 -32.86
CA PHE A 109 -20.27 -0.42 -34.22
C PHE A 109 -19.72 -1.43 -35.23
N GLY A 110 -20.16 -2.70 -35.11
CA GLY A 110 -19.86 -3.80 -36.03
C GLY A 110 -18.48 -4.45 -35.90
N ARG A 111 -17.69 -4.11 -34.88
CA ARG A 111 -16.38 -4.72 -34.62
C ARG A 111 -16.02 -4.75 -33.13
N SER A 112 -15.04 -5.61 -32.77
CA SER A 112 -14.49 -5.62 -31.41
C SER A 112 -13.97 -4.23 -31.04
N ILE A 113 -14.25 -3.80 -29.79
CA ILE A 113 -13.79 -2.49 -29.31
C ILE A 113 -12.26 -2.44 -29.16
N ALA A 114 -11.57 -3.55 -29.05
CA ALA A 114 -10.11 -3.65 -29.08
C ALA A 114 -9.51 -3.14 -30.42
N SER A 115 -10.28 -3.11 -31.49
CA SER A 115 -9.82 -2.63 -32.80
C SER A 115 -9.64 -1.13 -32.91
N TYR A 116 -10.25 -0.35 -31.99
CA TYR A 116 -10.18 1.12 -32.00
C TYR A 116 -8.84 1.63 -31.46
N GLN A 117 -8.21 2.56 -32.16
CA GLN A 117 -6.90 3.11 -31.80
C GLN A 117 -6.91 3.75 -30.40
N SER A 118 -7.97 4.49 -30.07
CA SER A 118 -8.10 5.12 -28.73
C SER A 118 -8.13 4.11 -27.59
N VAL A 119 -8.68 2.92 -27.81
CA VAL A 119 -8.70 1.81 -26.85
C VAL A 119 -7.32 1.18 -26.74
N LYS A 120 -6.67 0.91 -27.89
CA LYS A 120 -5.30 0.35 -27.93
C LYS A 120 -4.30 1.23 -27.19
N HIS A 121 -4.36 2.56 -27.36
CA HIS A 121 -3.47 3.49 -26.67
C HIS A 121 -3.65 3.43 -25.15
N LYS A 122 -4.89 3.40 -24.67
CA LYS A 122 -5.17 3.25 -23.23
C LYS A 122 -4.58 1.95 -22.66
N CYS A 123 -4.71 0.84 -23.38
CA CYS A 123 -4.13 -0.43 -22.94
C CYS A 123 -2.59 -0.40 -22.96
N ALA A 124 -1.98 0.27 -23.95
CA ALA A 124 -0.53 0.47 -23.97
C ALA A 124 -0.05 1.31 -22.77
N ASP A 125 -0.75 2.39 -22.43
CA ASP A 125 -0.46 3.21 -21.27
C ASP A 125 -0.60 2.41 -19.96
N MET A 126 -1.63 1.57 -19.85
CA MET A 126 -1.80 0.65 -18.71
C MET A 126 -0.61 -0.29 -18.60
N MET A 127 -0.15 -0.90 -19.71
CA MET A 127 0.97 -1.82 -19.75
C MET A 127 2.27 -1.14 -19.29
N VAL A 128 2.54 0.07 -19.79
CA VAL A 128 3.74 0.84 -19.37
C VAL A 128 3.75 1.06 -17.85
N LYS A 129 2.61 1.38 -17.25
CA LYS A 129 2.50 1.57 -15.80
C LYS A 129 2.74 0.26 -15.03
N VAL A 130 2.24 -0.87 -15.53
CA VAL A 130 2.49 -2.18 -14.93
C VAL A 130 3.98 -2.51 -14.96
N GLU A 131 4.66 -2.33 -16.10
CA GLU A 131 6.06 -2.69 -16.23
C GLU A 131 7.00 -1.77 -15.44
N ALA A 132 6.67 -0.47 -15.36
CA ALA A 132 7.40 0.45 -14.49
C ALA A 132 7.24 0.08 -13.01
N ALA A 133 6.00 -0.21 -12.56
CA ALA A 133 5.75 -0.66 -11.20
C ALA A 133 6.42 -2.01 -10.91
N ARG A 134 6.43 -2.94 -11.88
CA ARG A 134 7.11 -4.25 -11.77
C ARG A 134 8.59 -4.07 -11.49
N SER A 135 9.26 -3.23 -12.28
CA SER A 135 10.69 -2.96 -12.10
C SER A 135 10.98 -2.37 -10.71
N ALA A 136 10.16 -1.40 -10.27
CA ALA A 136 10.30 -0.78 -8.95
C ALA A 136 10.06 -1.78 -7.80
N VAL A 137 9.03 -2.62 -7.90
CA VAL A 137 8.70 -3.62 -6.86
C VAL A 137 9.78 -4.71 -6.76
N TYR A 138 10.26 -5.23 -7.89
CA TYR A 138 11.33 -6.24 -7.87
C TYR A 138 12.63 -5.66 -7.31
N TYR A 139 12.98 -4.44 -7.69
CA TYR A 139 14.12 -3.74 -7.09
C TYR A 139 13.96 -3.62 -5.58
N ALA A 140 12.80 -3.12 -5.10
CA ALA A 140 12.55 -2.95 -3.68
C ALA A 140 12.53 -4.29 -2.92
N ALA A 141 12.02 -5.36 -3.53
CA ALA A 141 12.05 -6.69 -2.93
C ALA A 141 13.50 -7.19 -2.75
N CYS A 142 14.38 -6.98 -3.75
CA CYS A 142 15.79 -7.31 -3.63
C CYS A 142 16.48 -6.50 -2.53
N VAL A 143 16.20 -5.19 -2.43
CA VAL A 143 16.75 -4.35 -1.36
C VAL A 143 16.22 -4.78 0.01
N GLY A 144 14.93 -5.14 0.10
CA GLY A 144 14.33 -5.67 1.33
C GLY A 144 14.99 -6.97 1.79
N ASP A 145 15.30 -7.87 0.86
CA ASP A 145 16.04 -9.11 1.15
C ASP A 145 17.47 -8.82 1.61
N GLN A 146 18.16 -7.91 0.93
CA GLN A 146 19.49 -7.45 1.33
C GLN A 146 19.48 -6.82 2.73
N PHE A 147 18.46 -6.03 3.05
CA PHE A 147 18.29 -5.44 4.37
C PHE A 147 18.11 -6.51 5.45
N LEU A 148 17.26 -7.50 5.21
CA LEU A 148 17.03 -8.60 6.14
C LEU A 148 18.30 -9.46 6.34
N ASN A 149 19.15 -9.56 5.32
CA ASN A 149 20.46 -10.23 5.37
C ASN A 149 21.61 -9.30 5.81
N GLN A 150 21.33 -8.08 6.26
CA GLN A 150 22.28 -7.09 6.75
C GLN A 150 23.36 -6.68 5.71
N THR A 151 23.02 -6.66 4.43
CA THR A 151 23.92 -6.29 3.33
C THR A 151 23.59 -4.90 2.73
N THR A 152 22.55 -4.22 3.21
CA THR A 152 22.23 -2.84 2.92
C THR A 152 21.79 -2.10 4.18
N ASP A 153 21.77 -0.77 4.13
CA ASP A 153 21.41 0.09 5.24
C ASP A 153 19.91 0.47 5.27
N VAL A 154 19.51 1.21 6.29
CA VAL A 154 18.13 1.67 6.46
C VAL A 154 17.73 2.70 5.39
N ALA A 155 18.67 3.54 4.95
CA ALA A 155 18.42 4.58 3.94
C ALA A 155 18.08 3.93 2.58
N GLY A 156 18.83 2.92 2.16
CA GLY A 156 18.55 2.17 0.94
C GLY A 156 17.19 1.46 0.97
N LEU A 157 16.79 0.90 2.13
CA LEU A 157 15.47 0.32 2.31
C LEU A 157 14.36 1.39 2.16
N ALA A 158 14.53 2.53 2.80
CA ALA A 158 13.56 3.64 2.79
C ALA A 158 13.36 4.21 1.38
N GLU A 159 14.46 4.38 0.62
CA GLU A 159 14.45 4.81 -0.77
C GLU A 159 13.68 3.81 -1.66
N ALA A 160 14.08 2.55 -1.65
CA ALA A 160 13.47 1.50 -2.47
C ALA A 160 11.97 1.31 -2.17
N ALA A 161 11.59 1.32 -0.89
CA ALA A 161 10.19 1.23 -0.45
C ALA A 161 9.36 2.40 -0.96
N SER A 162 9.91 3.63 -0.91
CA SER A 162 9.20 4.83 -1.36
C SER A 162 9.07 4.87 -2.88
N ILE A 163 10.08 4.45 -3.64
CA ILE A 163 9.99 4.29 -5.11
C ILE A 163 8.88 3.30 -5.47
N ALA A 164 8.93 2.09 -4.91
CA ALA A 164 7.96 1.05 -5.23
C ALA A 164 6.53 1.47 -4.87
N LYS A 165 6.33 2.05 -3.67
CA LYS A 165 5.00 2.43 -3.20
C LYS A 165 4.40 3.56 -4.04
N SER A 166 5.17 4.59 -4.40
CA SER A 166 4.66 5.70 -5.21
C SER A 166 4.24 5.26 -6.62
N TYR A 167 5.10 4.53 -7.33
CA TYR A 167 4.80 4.04 -8.69
C TYR A 167 3.64 3.05 -8.72
N SER A 168 3.61 2.09 -7.78
CA SER A 168 2.55 1.08 -7.74
C SER A 168 1.21 1.68 -7.38
N SER A 169 1.14 2.66 -6.47
CA SER A 169 -0.10 3.35 -6.11
C SER A 169 -0.71 4.08 -7.31
N ASP A 170 0.07 4.92 -7.99
CA ASP A 170 -0.39 5.66 -9.16
C ASP A 170 -0.77 4.72 -10.31
N GLY A 171 0.04 3.68 -10.54
CA GLY A 171 -0.19 2.70 -11.59
C GLY A 171 -1.49 1.92 -11.38
N PHE A 172 -1.72 1.41 -10.17
CA PHE A 172 -2.90 0.62 -9.86
C PHE A 172 -4.18 1.44 -9.92
N PHE A 173 -4.19 2.64 -9.33
CA PHE A 173 -5.36 3.51 -9.37
C PHE A 173 -5.72 3.93 -10.80
N HIS A 174 -4.70 4.30 -11.60
CA HIS A 174 -4.89 4.61 -13.02
C HIS A 174 -5.47 3.42 -13.79
N ASN A 175 -4.86 2.24 -13.67
CA ASN A 175 -5.26 1.06 -14.44
C ASN A 175 -6.65 0.56 -14.05
N ALA A 176 -6.99 0.59 -12.77
CA ALA A 176 -8.34 0.26 -12.31
C ALA A 176 -9.39 1.25 -12.87
N GLY A 177 -9.09 2.56 -12.89
CA GLY A 177 -9.96 3.58 -13.46
C GLY A 177 -10.15 3.42 -14.97
N VAL A 178 -9.06 3.18 -15.71
CA VAL A 178 -9.13 2.90 -17.16
C VAL A 178 -9.89 1.61 -17.43
N GLY A 179 -9.69 0.58 -16.60
CA GLY A 179 -10.43 -0.67 -16.69
C GLY A 179 -11.94 -0.45 -16.59
N ILE A 180 -12.41 0.29 -15.56
CA ILE A 180 -13.82 0.68 -15.44
C ILE A 180 -14.31 1.42 -16.70
N GLN A 181 -13.53 2.41 -17.15
CA GLN A 181 -13.90 3.20 -18.32
C GLN A 181 -14.07 2.35 -19.58
N LEU A 182 -13.18 1.37 -19.81
CA LEU A 182 -13.22 0.51 -20.99
C LEU A 182 -14.29 -0.58 -20.91
N HIS A 183 -14.73 -0.98 -19.71
CA HIS A 183 -15.93 -1.83 -19.52
C HIS A 183 -17.23 -1.03 -19.74
N GLY A 184 -17.18 0.29 -19.59
CA GLY A 184 -18.38 1.13 -19.69
C GLY A 184 -19.34 0.90 -18.52
N GLY A 185 -20.66 0.96 -18.79
CA GLY A 185 -21.68 0.85 -17.73
C GLY A 185 -21.62 -0.42 -16.90
N VAL A 186 -21.16 -1.55 -17.45
CA VAL A 186 -21.03 -2.81 -16.70
C VAL A 186 -19.83 -2.79 -15.72
N GLY A 187 -18.84 -1.93 -15.94
CA GLY A 187 -17.65 -1.86 -15.09
C GLY A 187 -17.90 -1.42 -13.64
N ILE A 188 -19.07 -0.82 -13.36
CA ILE A 188 -19.47 -0.42 -12.00
C ILE A 188 -20.48 -1.37 -11.37
N THR A 189 -20.92 -2.39 -12.10
CA THR A 189 -21.91 -3.37 -11.61
C THR A 189 -21.24 -4.48 -10.79
N ALA A 190 -22.02 -5.18 -9.98
CA ALA A 190 -21.52 -6.30 -9.17
C ALA A 190 -21.19 -7.57 -10.00
N GLU A 191 -21.57 -7.59 -11.28
CA GLU A 191 -21.33 -8.72 -12.20
C GLU A 191 -19.88 -8.77 -12.69
N TYR A 192 -19.15 -7.66 -12.60
CA TYR A 192 -17.75 -7.55 -13.03
C TYR A 192 -16.83 -7.15 -11.88
N ASP A 193 -15.77 -7.90 -11.71
CA ASP A 193 -14.82 -7.73 -10.60
C ASP A 193 -13.99 -6.43 -10.70
N ILE A 194 -13.92 -5.78 -11.86
CA ILE A 194 -13.11 -4.58 -12.07
C ILE A 194 -13.43 -3.46 -11.05
N GLN A 195 -14.69 -3.36 -10.59
CA GLN A 195 -15.08 -2.42 -9.55
C GLN A 195 -14.47 -2.74 -8.17
N LEU A 196 -14.19 -4.03 -7.89
CA LEU A 196 -13.52 -4.44 -6.65
C LEU A 196 -12.04 -4.01 -6.68
N TYR A 197 -11.38 -4.16 -7.83
CA TYR A 197 -10.02 -3.68 -8.02
C TYR A 197 -9.92 -2.15 -7.88
N PHE A 198 -10.89 -1.41 -8.39
CA PHE A 198 -10.93 0.05 -8.21
C PHE A 198 -11.04 0.46 -6.74
N LYS A 199 -11.91 -0.20 -5.98
CA LYS A 199 -12.07 0.01 -4.53
C LYS A 199 -10.80 -0.35 -3.77
N ARG A 200 -10.14 -1.48 -4.12
CA ARG A 200 -8.87 -1.90 -3.57
C ARG A 200 -7.75 -0.91 -3.91
N ALA A 201 -7.67 -0.44 -5.15
CA ALA A 201 -6.70 0.57 -5.57
C ALA A 201 -6.84 1.84 -4.73
N LYS A 202 -8.08 2.33 -4.54
CA LYS A 202 -8.34 3.53 -3.72
C LYS A 202 -8.01 3.32 -2.24
N SER A 203 -8.32 2.15 -1.69
CA SER A 203 -8.00 1.80 -0.30
C SER A 203 -6.49 1.72 -0.06
N THR A 204 -5.74 1.13 -0.99
CA THR A 204 -4.29 0.95 -0.86
C THR A 204 -3.49 2.18 -1.26
N GLU A 205 -4.08 3.14 -1.97
CA GLU A 205 -3.44 4.39 -2.39
C GLU A 205 -2.87 5.16 -1.20
N THR A 206 -3.67 5.33 -0.16
CA THR A 206 -3.29 6.08 1.04
C THR A 206 -2.71 5.22 2.16
N PHE A 207 -2.89 3.90 2.08
CA PHE A 207 -2.38 2.99 3.11
C PHE A 207 -0.85 2.98 3.12
N LEU A 208 -0.26 3.21 4.29
CA LEU A 208 1.19 3.39 4.52
C LEU A 208 1.83 4.57 3.77
N GLY A 209 1.05 5.57 3.42
CA GLY A 209 1.46 6.79 2.74
C GLY A 209 1.00 6.86 1.28
N ALA A 210 0.53 8.04 0.86
CA ALA A 210 0.17 8.31 -0.53
C ALA A 210 1.40 8.53 -1.42
N ALA A 211 1.23 8.53 -2.74
CA ALA A 211 2.35 8.64 -3.67
C ALA A 211 3.13 9.97 -3.55
N ASP A 212 2.45 11.07 -3.29
CA ASP A 212 3.04 12.39 -3.04
C ASP A 212 3.88 12.42 -1.76
N TYR A 213 3.38 11.82 -0.66
CA TYR A 213 4.17 11.63 0.57
C TYR A 213 5.47 10.88 0.30
N HIS A 214 5.44 9.81 -0.50
CA HIS A 214 6.63 9.03 -0.81
C HIS A 214 7.61 9.77 -1.72
N ARG A 215 7.11 10.62 -2.63
CA ARG A 215 7.98 11.50 -3.44
C ARG A 215 8.68 12.55 -2.60
N GLU A 216 7.97 13.16 -1.64
CA GLU A 216 8.56 14.12 -0.70
C GLU A 216 9.61 13.43 0.18
N ARG A 217 9.30 12.24 0.70
CA ARG A 217 10.26 11.44 1.48
C ARG A 217 11.52 11.12 0.66
N LEU A 218 11.38 10.78 -0.62
CA LEU A 218 12.52 10.56 -1.52
C LEU A 218 13.32 11.83 -1.74
N ALA A 219 12.66 12.97 -1.94
CA ALA A 219 13.34 14.25 -2.10
C ALA A 219 14.18 14.59 -0.85
N THR A 220 13.63 14.41 0.33
CA THR A 220 14.36 14.59 1.61
C THR A 220 15.56 13.64 1.70
N LEU A 221 15.39 12.36 1.42
CA LEU A 221 16.48 11.37 1.47
C LEU A 221 17.61 11.67 0.48
N LEU A 222 17.28 12.16 -0.72
CA LEU A 222 18.27 12.36 -1.80
C LEU A 222 18.90 13.75 -1.81
N LEU A 223 18.18 14.77 -1.38
CA LEU A 223 18.61 16.17 -1.50
C LEU A 223 19.12 16.74 -0.18
N ASP A 224 18.42 16.50 0.92
CA ASP A 224 18.76 17.11 2.21
C ASP A 224 20.00 16.47 2.85
N THR A 225 20.23 15.17 2.59
CA THR A 225 21.46 14.48 3.01
C THR A 225 22.74 14.97 2.29
N GLN A 226 22.60 15.61 1.11
CA GLN A 226 23.73 16.15 0.36
C GLN A 226 24.14 17.58 0.80
N VAL A 227 23.29 18.28 1.54
CA VAL A 227 23.56 19.65 2.02
C VAL A 227 24.37 19.64 3.33
N ALA A 228 24.57 18.51 3.97
CA ALA A 228 25.31 18.34 5.23
C ALA A 228 26.80 18.01 5.05
N LEU A 229 27.37 18.17 3.83
CA LEU A 229 28.78 18.07 3.47
C LEU A 229 29.33 19.44 3.09
#